data_61e0a242a20b57da2adf258e57b2ec64
#
_entry.id   61e0a242a20b57da2adf258e57b2ec64
#
_cell.length_a   1.000
_cell.length_b   1.000
_cell.length_c   1.000
_cell.angle_alpha   90.00
_cell.angle_beta   90.00
_cell.angle_gamma   90.00
#
_symmetry.space_group_name_H-M   'P 1'
#
loop_
_entity.id
_entity.type
_entity.pdbx_description
1 polymer ?
#
loop_
_entity_poly.entity_id
_entity_poly.type
_entity_poly.pdbx_seq_one_letter_code
_entity_poly.pdbx_strand_id
1 'polypeptide(L)'
;GIYPYLTTSGYRAPVRVSSVDTDVEELIDEGVHICIAAGNNSFKIDLSGGDDYDNAFNRGAGNVFYHRGSSPYSTRAFMVASVDSAVNGSDNDKPSVFSSRGPGCNIWAPGSDIMSATSNDYNSAKFSPIEYFGDSNFKQMSISGTSMASPQVAGICCLYLQVFPDLSPEQLKQRILADSKGVMDTTGSDTDYDDTENSLLGQSTQFLYTKYSQENPWTLTGPSNISIGS
;
A
#
# COMPACT_ATOMS: atom_id res chain seq x y z
N GLY A 1 19.27 9.29 10.35
CA GLY A 1 18.56 9.31 9.07
C GLY A 1 18.69 7.97 8.38
N ILE A 2 17.61 7.45 7.85
CA ILE A 2 17.61 6.22 7.05
C ILE A 2 18.36 6.54 5.76
N TYR A 3 19.64 6.31 5.77
CA TYR A 3 20.41 6.37 4.54
C TYR A 3 20.06 5.17 3.67
N PRO A 4 19.89 5.35 2.35
CA PRO A 4 19.84 4.21 1.46
C PRO A 4 21.05 3.33 1.77
N TYR A 5 20.80 2.09 2.11
CA TYR A 5 21.87 1.17 2.46
C TYR A 5 22.94 1.18 1.38
N LEU A 6 24.13 1.68 1.74
CA LEU A 6 25.32 1.51 0.96
C LEU A 6 25.72 0.04 1.04
N THR A 7 25.12 -0.80 0.22
CA THR A 7 25.71 -2.12 0.00
C THR A 7 26.88 -1.95 -0.97
N THR A 8 27.92 -2.71 -0.78
CA THR A 8 29.07 -2.77 -1.70
C THR A 8 28.69 -3.10 -3.15
N SER A 9 27.43 -3.49 -3.39
CA SER A 9 26.87 -3.87 -4.69
C SER A 9 25.94 -2.81 -5.34
N GLY A 10 25.80 -1.63 -4.74
CA GLY A 10 25.04 -0.53 -5.34
C GLY A 10 23.82 -0.08 -4.53
N TYR A 11 23.46 1.17 -4.71
CA TYR A 11 22.32 1.82 -4.07
C TYR A 11 21.01 1.35 -4.69
N ARG A 12 20.04 0.97 -3.87
CA ARG A 12 18.65 0.81 -4.29
C ARG A 12 17.86 2.05 -3.87
N ALA A 13 17.94 3.10 -4.63
CA ALA A 13 17.11 4.27 -4.44
C ALA A 13 15.82 4.11 -5.27
N PRO A 14 14.67 4.61 -4.79
CA PRO A 14 13.47 4.70 -5.59
C PRO A 14 13.75 5.60 -6.81
N VAL A 15 13.21 5.24 -7.95
CA VAL A 15 13.42 5.97 -9.21
C VAL A 15 12.08 6.27 -9.86
N ARG A 16 11.89 7.54 -10.24
CA ARG A 16 10.75 7.99 -11.02
C ARG A 16 11.04 7.84 -12.52
N VAL A 17 10.09 7.28 -13.23
CA VAL A 17 10.11 7.10 -14.69
C VAL A 17 8.90 7.84 -15.26
N SER A 18 9.14 8.99 -15.88
CA SER A 18 8.07 9.90 -16.30
C SER A 18 7.03 9.27 -17.20
N SER A 19 7.45 8.39 -18.13
CA SER A 19 6.50 7.70 -19.02
C SER A 19 5.53 6.81 -18.26
N VAL A 20 6.03 6.06 -17.24
CA VAL A 20 5.17 5.21 -16.42
C VAL A 20 4.18 6.04 -15.58
N ASP A 21 4.65 7.17 -15.04
CA ASP A 21 3.78 8.06 -14.27
C ASP A 21 2.72 8.72 -15.18
N THR A 22 3.09 9.07 -16.42
CA THR A 22 2.15 9.61 -17.42
C THR A 22 1.09 8.56 -17.79
N ASP A 23 1.48 7.31 -18.02
CA ASP A 23 0.53 6.23 -18.29
C ASP A 23 -0.49 6.05 -17.15
N VAL A 24 -0.05 6.22 -15.89
CA VAL A 24 -0.96 6.20 -14.73
C VAL A 24 -1.95 7.35 -14.76
N GLU A 25 -1.51 8.57 -15.07
CA GLU A 25 -2.38 9.73 -15.18
C GLU A 25 -3.42 9.57 -16.30
N GLU A 26 -3.00 9.06 -17.45
CA GLU A 26 -3.88 8.77 -18.60
C GLU A 26 -4.94 7.72 -18.23
N LEU A 27 -4.57 6.66 -17.53
CA LEU A 27 -5.52 5.66 -17.05
C LEU A 27 -6.55 6.27 -16.07
N ILE A 28 -6.12 7.16 -15.17
CA ILE A 28 -7.03 7.86 -14.26
C ILE A 28 -7.99 8.78 -15.02
N ASP A 29 -7.51 9.46 -16.07
CA ASP A 29 -8.34 10.31 -16.92
C ASP A 29 -9.41 9.50 -17.68
N GLU A 30 -9.11 8.25 -18.03
CA GLU A 30 -10.07 7.30 -18.60
C GLU A 30 -11.00 6.65 -17.54
N GLY A 31 -10.93 7.07 -16.29
CA GLY A 31 -11.82 6.59 -15.22
C GLY A 31 -11.33 5.33 -14.49
N VAL A 32 -10.09 4.90 -14.70
CA VAL A 32 -9.55 3.72 -14.02
C VAL A 32 -9.11 4.06 -12.60
N HIS A 33 -9.61 3.30 -11.63
CA HIS A 33 -9.24 3.43 -10.22
C HIS A 33 -7.92 2.70 -9.94
N ILE A 34 -6.92 3.42 -9.46
CA ILE A 34 -5.56 2.89 -9.32
C ILE A 34 -5.11 2.89 -7.86
N CYS A 35 -4.61 1.74 -7.40
CA CYS A 35 -3.99 1.55 -6.10
C CYS A 35 -2.53 1.13 -6.28
N ILE A 36 -1.61 1.89 -5.71
CA ILE A 36 -0.16 1.73 -5.89
C ILE A 36 0.47 1.40 -4.54
N ALA A 37 1.27 0.35 -4.51
CA ALA A 37 2.08 0.01 -3.34
C ALA A 37 3.20 1.03 -3.14
N ALA A 38 3.36 1.55 -1.92
CA ALA A 38 4.34 2.61 -1.63
C ALA A 38 5.80 2.15 -1.72
N GLY A 39 6.05 0.83 -1.64
CA GLY A 39 7.39 0.24 -1.65
C GLY A 39 7.83 -0.25 -0.27
N ASN A 40 8.88 -1.09 -0.25
CA ASN A 40 9.30 -1.86 0.93
C ASN A 40 10.74 -1.53 1.37
N ASN A 41 11.13 -0.29 1.27
CA ASN A 41 12.49 0.15 1.59
C ASN A 41 12.56 1.20 2.69
N SER A 42 11.47 1.42 3.42
CA SER A 42 11.37 2.38 4.54
C SER A 42 11.70 3.83 4.15
N PHE A 43 11.60 4.17 2.86
CA PHE A 43 11.86 5.53 2.41
C PHE A 43 10.69 6.46 2.73
N LYS A 44 11.03 7.70 3.12
CA LYS A 44 10.05 8.77 3.09
C LYS A 44 9.67 9.07 1.63
N ILE A 45 8.37 9.19 1.39
CA ILE A 45 7.84 9.70 0.13
C ILE A 45 7.22 11.07 0.44
N ASP A 46 7.84 12.12 -0.05
CA ASP A 46 7.39 13.49 0.15
C ASP A 46 6.58 14.00 -1.05
N LEU A 47 5.77 15.02 -0.83
CA LEU A 47 5.07 15.73 -1.88
C LEU A 47 5.99 16.74 -2.56
N SER A 48 5.70 17.05 -3.81
CA SER A 48 6.40 18.12 -4.51
C SER A 48 6.27 19.44 -3.74
N GLY A 49 7.41 20.04 -3.40
CA GLY A 49 7.49 21.21 -2.54
C GLY A 49 7.60 20.92 -1.04
N GLY A 50 7.60 19.68 -0.62
CA GLY A 50 7.96 19.29 0.74
C GLY A 50 9.47 19.42 0.99
N ASP A 51 9.84 19.55 2.26
CA ASP A 51 11.22 19.86 2.67
C ASP A 51 12.24 18.82 2.21
N ASP A 52 11.83 17.55 2.09
CA ASP A 52 12.71 16.44 1.75
C ASP A 52 12.58 15.98 0.29
N TYR A 53 11.61 16.51 -0.46
CA TYR A 53 11.30 16.04 -1.82
C TYR A 53 12.53 16.02 -2.73
N ASP A 54 13.37 17.04 -2.63
CA ASP A 54 14.56 17.21 -3.47
C ASP A 54 15.84 16.69 -2.83
N ASN A 55 15.75 15.97 -1.73
CA ASN A 55 16.91 15.31 -1.14
C ASN A 55 17.51 14.33 -2.13
N ALA A 56 18.80 14.52 -2.41
CA ALA A 56 19.50 13.79 -3.44
C ALA A 56 20.92 13.43 -3.03
N PHE A 57 21.45 12.38 -3.64
CA PHE A 57 22.89 12.08 -3.60
C PHE A 57 23.45 11.97 -5.01
N ASN A 58 24.70 12.38 -5.18
CA ASN A 58 25.38 12.35 -6.48
C ASN A 58 26.07 10.99 -6.68
N ARG A 59 25.81 10.33 -7.80
CA ARG A 59 26.41 9.05 -8.19
C ARG A 59 27.54 9.19 -9.21
N GLY A 60 28.04 10.40 -9.47
CA GLY A 60 29.01 10.65 -10.52
C GLY A 60 28.41 10.80 -11.92
N ALA A 61 27.20 10.30 -12.14
CA ALA A 61 26.43 10.43 -13.39
C ALA A 61 25.19 11.35 -13.23
N GLY A 62 25.10 12.06 -12.10
CA GLY A 62 23.98 12.95 -11.77
C GLY A 62 23.39 12.68 -10.39
N ASN A 63 22.45 13.52 -10.01
CA ASN A 63 21.74 13.39 -8.74
C ASN A 63 20.65 12.32 -8.82
N VAL A 64 20.55 11.51 -7.75
CA VAL A 64 19.47 10.56 -7.52
C VAL A 64 18.63 11.08 -6.36
N PHE A 65 17.37 11.38 -6.64
CA PHE A 65 16.41 11.84 -5.64
C PHE A 65 15.75 10.62 -4.99
N TYR A 66 15.80 10.51 -3.67
CA TYR A 66 15.37 9.30 -2.98
C TYR A 66 14.11 9.47 -2.14
N HIS A 67 13.57 10.69 -2.02
CA HIS A 67 12.31 10.95 -1.32
C HIS A 67 11.13 11.26 -2.24
N ARG A 68 11.27 11.02 -3.53
CA ARG A 68 10.20 11.23 -4.51
C ARG A 68 9.32 10.01 -4.75
N GLY A 69 9.61 8.90 -4.07
CA GLY A 69 9.02 7.60 -4.37
C GLY A 69 9.54 6.99 -5.67
N SER A 70 9.01 5.83 -6.03
CA SER A 70 9.29 5.13 -7.29
C SER A 70 8.05 5.10 -8.17
N SER A 71 8.27 5.03 -9.48
CA SER A 71 7.15 4.75 -10.41
C SER A 71 6.66 3.30 -10.26
N PRO A 72 5.35 3.06 -10.47
CA PRO A 72 4.33 4.08 -10.76
C PRO A 72 4.04 4.98 -9.57
N TYR A 73 3.72 6.24 -9.82
CA TYR A 73 3.35 7.20 -8.78
C TYR A 73 2.35 8.24 -9.33
N SER A 74 1.31 8.50 -8.56
CA SER A 74 0.40 9.61 -8.81
C SER A 74 -0.20 10.09 -7.50
N THR A 75 -0.32 11.40 -7.33
CA THR A 75 -1.08 11.98 -6.21
C THR A 75 -2.58 11.77 -6.35
N ARG A 76 -3.06 11.40 -7.53
CA ARG A 76 -4.47 11.10 -7.81
C ARG A 76 -4.83 9.65 -7.48
N ALA A 77 -3.87 8.74 -7.53
CA ALA A 77 -4.04 7.35 -7.14
C ALA A 77 -4.06 7.15 -5.61
N PHE A 78 -4.46 5.97 -5.15
CA PHE A 78 -4.15 5.54 -3.80
C PHE A 78 -2.69 5.11 -3.73
N MET A 79 -1.90 5.83 -2.93
CA MET A 79 -0.52 5.45 -2.57
C MET A 79 -0.58 4.75 -1.22
N VAL A 80 -0.43 3.44 -1.23
CA VAL A 80 -0.78 2.57 -0.10
C VAL A 80 0.45 2.17 0.69
N ALA A 81 0.52 2.60 1.93
CA ALA A 81 1.51 2.15 2.92
C ALA A 81 1.00 0.94 3.71
N SER A 82 1.91 0.18 4.29
CA SER A 82 1.61 -1.06 5.01
C SER A 82 1.61 -0.86 6.51
N VAL A 83 0.60 -1.43 7.18
CA VAL A 83 0.58 -1.61 8.63
C VAL A 83 0.81 -3.05 9.03
N ASP A 84 1.32 -3.20 10.25
CA ASP A 84 1.45 -4.45 10.98
C ASP A 84 0.56 -4.40 12.21
N SER A 85 -0.38 -5.33 12.31
CA SER A 85 -1.40 -5.33 13.37
C SER A 85 -1.04 -6.14 14.60
N ALA A 86 0.09 -6.81 14.64
CA ALA A 86 0.29 -7.83 15.67
C ALA A 86 1.75 -8.05 16.09
N VAL A 87 2.52 -7.01 16.24
CA VAL A 87 3.86 -7.21 16.80
C VAL A 87 3.80 -7.25 18.33
N ASN A 88 4.09 -8.41 18.90
CA ASN A 88 4.31 -8.60 20.33
C ASN A 88 3.14 -8.32 21.27
N GLY A 89 1.90 -8.58 20.86
CA GLY A 89 0.74 -8.46 21.75
C GLY A 89 0.32 -7.02 22.02
N SER A 90 0.73 -6.08 21.21
CA SER A 90 0.16 -4.74 21.14
C SER A 90 -1.11 -4.79 20.29
N ASP A 91 -2.22 -4.32 20.83
CA ASP A 91 -3.51 -4.25 20.13
C ASP A 91 -3.58 -3.09 19.13
N ASN A 92 -2.47 -2.37 18.91
CA ASN A 92 -2.43 -1.17 18.09
C ASN A 92 -1.73 -1.44 16.76
N ASP A 93 -2.38 -1.03 15.68
CA ASP A 93 -1.79 -1.05 14.35
C ASP A 93 -0.60 -0.11 14.26
N LYS A 94 0.50 -0.59 13.72
CA LYS A 94 1.76 0.15 13.54
C LYS A 94 2.17 0.18 12.08
N PRO A 95 2.97 1.17 11.64
CA PRO A 95 3.62 1.09 10.35
C PRO A 95 4.47 -0.19 10.26
N SER A 96 4.31 -0.96 9.17
CA SER A 96 5.27 -2.04 8.92
C SER A 96 6.67 -1.45 8.75
N VAL A 97 7.67 -2.02 9.40
CA VAL A 97 9.05 -1.48 9.41
C VAL A 97 9.62 -1.26 8.01
N PHE A 98 9.27 -2.14 7.07
CA PHE A 98 9.70 -2.05 5.69
C PHE A 98 8.94 -1.00 4.87
N SER A 99 7.75 -0.56 5.31
CA SER A 99 6.89 0.27 4.48
C SER A 99 7.50 1.63 4.18
N SER A 100 7.63 1.95 2.90
CA SER A 100 7.78 3.34 2.51
C SER A 100 6.51 4.10 2.86
N ARG A 101 6.65 5.35 3.32
CA ARG A 101 5.58 6.15 3.92
C ARG A 101 5.93 7.63 3.88
N GLY A 102 5.01 8.50 4.19
CA GLY A 102 5.22 9.95 4.21
C GLY A 102 4.09 10.70 3.55
N PRO A 103 4.17 12.03 3.42
CA PRO A 103 3.10 12.86 2.87
C PRO A 103 2.65 12.48 1.45
N GLY A 104 3.54 11.85 0.67
CA GLY A 104 3.22 11.33 -0.66
C GLY A 104 2.40 10.05 -0.66
N CYS A 105 2.18 9.42 0.50
CA CYS A 105 1.25 8.31 0.69
C CYS A 105 -0.03 8.82 1.34
N ASN A 106 -1.17 8.22 1.01
CA ASN A 106 -2.46 8.76 1.44
C ASN A 106 -3.33 7.78 2.20
N ILE A 107 -2.97 6.51 2.29
CA ILE A 107 -3.74 5.51 3.03
C ILE A 107 -2.84 4.39 3.56
N TRP A 108 -3.22 3.87 4.72
CA TRP A 108 -2.62 2.70 5.34
C TRP A 108 -3.55 1.50 5.18
N ALA A 109 -2.99 0.34 4.90
CA ALA A 109 -3.74 -0.92 4.86
C ALA A 109 -2.89 -2.08 5.40
N PRO A 110 -3.50 -3.16 5.91
CA PRO A 110 -2.78 -4.32 6.38
C PRO A 110 -1.89 -4.92 5.28
N GLY A 111 -0.60 -5.12 5.58
CA GLY A 111 0.34 -5.65 4.60
C GLY A 111 1.42 -6.56 5.21
N SER A 112 1.35 -6.85 6.52
CA SER A 112 2.22 -7.83 7.17
C SER A 112 1.48 -9.14 7.38
N ASP A 113 2.17 -10.24 7.10
CA ASP A 113 1.68 -11.61 7.30
C ASP A 113 0.33 -11.91 6.64
N ILE A 114 0.14 -11.39 5.45
CA ILE A 114 -1.10 -11.55 4.69
C ILE A 114 -1.13 -12.91 3.99
N MET A 115 -2.10 -13.72 4.39
CA MET A 115 -2.36 -15.04 3.79
C MET A 115 -3.10 -14.88 2.46
N SER A 116 -2.61 -15.52 1.41
CA SER A 116 -3.25 -15.53 0.09
C SER A 116 -2.95 -16.82 -0.68
N ALA A 117 -3.66 -17.03 -1.77
CA ALA A 117 -3.39 -18.13 -2.69
C ALA A 117 -2.01 -17.97 -3.33
N THR A 118 -1.36 -19.10 -3.57
CA THR A 118 -0.07 -19.15 -4.27
C THR A 118 -0.05 -20.24 -5.33
N SER A 119 0.90 -20.17 -6.26
CA SER A 119 1.09 -21.20 -7.27
C SER A 119 1.49 -22.53 -6.63
N ASN A 120 0.97 -23.62 -7.18
CA ASN A 120 1.38 -24.96 -6.79
C ASN A 120 2.84 -25.25 -7.15
N ASP A 121 3.35 -24.58 -8.18
CA ASP A 121 4.74 -24.72 -8.66
C ASP A 121 5.70 -23.75 -7.96
N TYR A 122 5.19 -22.96 -7.00
CA TYR A 122 6.03 -22.03 -6.26
C TYR A 122 7.02 -22.80 -5.38
N ASN A 123 8.28 -22.75 -5.75
CA ASN A 123 9.37 -23.36 -5.00
C ASN A 123 10.42 -22.30 -4.69
N SER A 124 10.42 -21.82 -3.45
CA SER A 124 11.43 -20.91 -2.95
C SER A 124 11.88 -21.34 -1.58
N ALA A 125 13.20 -21.42 -1.38
CA ALA A 125 13.78 -21.69 -0.07
C ALA A 125 13.42 -20.62 0.99
N LYS A 126 12.92 -19.46 0.55
CA LYS A 126 12.56 -18.32 1.41
C LYS A 126 11.12 -18.38 1.93
N PHE A 127 10.24 -19.06 1.22
CA PHE A 127 8.82 -19.13 1.54
C PHE A 127 8.34 -20.57 1.51
N SER A 128 7.56 -20.98 2.49
CA SER A 128 7.02 -22.34 2.62
C SER A 128 5.52 -22.31 2.38
N PRO A 129 5.07 -22.57 1.14
CA PRO A 129 3.64 -22.70 0.88
C PRO A 129 3.06 -23.84 1.72
N ILE A 130 1.87 -23.60 2.25
CA ILE A 130 1.10 -24.63 2.97
C ILE A 130 -0.12 -25.03 2.12
N GLU A 131 -0.58 -26.26 2.29
CA GLU A 131 -1.78 -26.72 1.63
C GLU A 131 -3.00 -25.93 2.13
N TYR A 132 -3.92 -25.62 1.24
CA TYR A 132 -5.17 -25.02 1.63
C TYR A 132 -5.97 -25.97 2.49
N PHE A 133 -6.54 -25.47 3.56
CA PHE A 133 -7.36 -26.27 4.46
C PHE A 133 -8.55 -26.88 3.72
N GLY A 134 -8.56 -28.18 3.55
CA GLY A 134 -9.63 -28.94 2.91
C GLY A 134 -9.36 -29.35 1.47
N ASP A 135 -8.34 -28.85 0.79
CA ASP A 135 -7.96 -29.33 -0.55
C ASP A 135 -6.46 -29.17 -0.81
N SER A 136 -5.75 -30.30 -0.88
CA SER A 136 -4.31 -30.37 -1.12
C SER A 136 -3.88 -29.95 -2.55
N ASN A 137 -4.81 -29.80 -3.48
CA ASN A 137 -4.51 -29.32 -4.83
C ASN A 137 -4.24 -27.82 -4.86
N PHE A 138 -4.58 -27.09 -3.81
CA PHE A 138 -4.39 -25.65 -3.71
C PHE A 138 -3.42 -25.32 -2.59
N LYS A 139 -2.62 -24.29 -2.83
CA LYS A 139 -1.66 -23.80 -1.84
C LYS A 139 -1.93 -22.35 -1.48
N GLN A 140 -1.58 -22.02 -0.26
CA GLN A 140 -1.62 -20.68 0.27
C GLN A 140 -0.30 -20.33 0.95
N MET A 141 -0.01 -19.06 1.07
CA MET A 141 1.24 -18.58 1.65
C MET A 141 1.01 -17.23 2.33
N SER A 142 1.66 -17.03 3.48
CA SER A 142 1.72 -15.74 4.14
C SER A 142 2.95 -14.98 3.67
N ILE A 143 2.76 -13.75 3.22
CA ILE A 143 3.84 -12.85 2.84
C ILE A 143 3.53 -11.42 3.30
N SER A 144 4.59 -10.62 3.42
CA SER A 144 4.49 -9.23 3.86
C SER A 144 5.00 -8.27 2.79
N GLY A 145 4.35 -7.12 2.66
CA GLY A 145 4.73 -6.07 1.73
C GLY A 145 3.61 -5.07 1.48
N THR A 146 3.94 -3.87 1.06
CA THR A 146 2.97 -2.90 0.55
C THR A 146 2.21 -3.43 -0.67
N SER A 147 2.78 -4.42 -1.36
CA SER A 147 2.13 -5.20 -2.43
C SER A 147 0.93 -6.03 -1.93
N MET A 148 0.85 -6.33 -0.62
CA MET A 148 -0.27 -7.02 0.03
C MET A 148 -1.28 -6.03 0.60
N ALA A 149 -0.84 -4.83 0.94
CA ALA A 149 -1.69 -3.75 1.39
C ALA A 149 -2.52 -3.14 0.23
N SER A 150 -1.87 -2.89 -0.91
CA SER A 150 -2.50 -2.26 -2.08
C SER A 150 -3.74 -2.99 -2.60
N PRO A 151 -3.77 -4.30 -2.78
CA PRO A 151 -4.95 -5.02 -3.27
C PRO A 151 -6.13 -4.99 -2.28
N GLN A 152 -5.89 -4.80 -1.00
CA GLN A 152 -6.99 -4.62 -0.03
C GLN A 152 -7.71 -3.29 -0.25
N VAL A 153 -6.96 -2.23 -0.53
CA VAL A 153 -7.57 -0.95 -0.93
C VAL A 153 -8.36 -1.10 -2.22
N ALA A 154 -7.80 -1.81 -3.22
CA ALA A 154 -8.51 -2.08 -4.47
C ALA A 154 -9.82 -2.88 -4.24
N GLY A 155 -9.80 -3.87 -3.35
CA GLY A 155 -11.00 -4.60 -2.96
C GLY A 155 -12.07 -3.70 -2.32
N ILE A 156 -11.66 -2.78 -1.44
CA ILE A 156 -12.59 -1.79 -0.87
C ILE A 156 -13.13 -0.84 -1.95
N CYS A 157 -12.30 -0.41 -2.91
CA CYS A 157 -12.78 0.36 -4.05
C CYS A 157 -13.91 -0.36 -4.79
N CYS A 158 -13.77 -1.65 -5.05
CA CYS A 158 -14.81 -2.45 -5.69
C CYS A 158 -16.12 -2.47 -4.87
N LEU A 159 -16.01 -2.59 -3.55
CA LEU A 159 -17.19 -2.55 -2.67
C LEU A 159 -17.92 -1.20 -2.73
N TYR A 160 -17.17 -0.11 -2.76
CA TYR A 160 -17.76 1.22 -2.90
C TYR A 160 -18.41 1.43 -4.28
N LEU A 161 -17.74 1.00 -5.34
CA LEU A 161 -18.26 1.09 -6.71
C LEU A 161 -19.50 0.22 -6.94
N GLN A 162 -19.65 -0.88 -6.20
CA GLN A 162 -20.87 -1.65 -6.23
C GLN A 162 -22.08 -0.85 -5.77
N VAL A 163 -21.88 0.08 -4.81
CA VAL A 163 -22.95 0.97 -4.29
C VAL A 163 -23.07 2.25 -5.09
N PHE A 164 -21.96 2.76 -5.57
CA PHE A 164 -21.82 4.06 -6.26
C PHE A 164 -21.05 3.88 -7.56
N PRO A 165 -21.65 3.25 -8.59
CA PRO A 165 -20.93 2.84 -9.80
C PRO A 165 -20.39 3.99 -10.64
N ASP A 166 -20.93 5.19 -10.48
CA ASP A 166 -20.62 6.35 -11.32
C ASP A 166 -19.57 7.28 -10.69
N LEU A 167 -18.93 6.88 -9.57
CA LEU A 167 -17.89 7.71 -8.96
C LEU A 167 -16.63 7.74 -9.84
N SER A 168 -16.14 8.94 -10.11
CA SER A 168 -14.81 9.10 -10.72
C SER A 168 -13.69 8.63 -9.77
N PRO A 169 -12.47 8.36 -10.27
CA PRO A 169 -11.34 7.99 -9.42
C PRO A 169 -11.10 8.95 -8.26
N GLU A 170 -11.17 10.25 -8.51
CA GLU A 170 -11.00 11.27 -7.48
C GLU A 170 -12.13 11.26 -6.45
N GLN A 171 -13.37 11.13 -6.90
CA GLN A 171 -14.54 11.08 -6.02
C GLN A 171 -14.52 9.85 -5.12
N LEU A 172 -14.19 8.69 -5.68
CA LEU A 172 -14.04 7.45 -4.93
C LEU A 172 -12.93 7.59 -3.89
N LYS A 173 -11.76 8.08 -4.31
CA LYS A 173 -10.64 8.30 -3.41
C LYS A 173 -11.00 9.21 -2.25
N GLN A 174 -11.59 10.37 -2.52
CA GLN A 174 -12.02 11.30 -1.49
C GLN A 174 -13.01 10.66 -0.52
N ARG A 175 -13.95 9.87 -1.02
CA ARG A 175 -14.93 9.19 -0.20
C ARG A 175 -14.31 8.15 0.72
N ILE A 176 -13.44 7.29 0.20
CA ILE A 176 -12.75 6.28 1.00
C ILE A 176 -11.86 6.94 2.05
N LEU A 177 -11.13 8.00 1.69
CA LEU A 177 -10.30 8.74 2.65
C LEU A 177 -11.14 9.43 3.73
N ALA A 178 -12.31 9.97 3.40
CA ALA A 178 -13.22 10.57 4.37
C ALA A 178 -13.82 9.52 5.34
N ASP A 179 -14.00 8.30 4.87
CA ASP A 179 -14.51 7.19 5.67
C ASP A 179 -13.39 6.47 6.45
N SER A 180 -12.14 6.66 6.07
CA SER A 180 -10.96 6.10 6.73
C SER A 180 -10.84 6.61 8.16
N LYS A 181 -10.34 5.76 9.07
CA LYS A 181 -10.21 6.10 10.49
C LYS A 181 -8.78 5.94 10.94
N GLY A 182 -8.27 6.96 11.62
CA GLY A 182 -6.94 6.93 12.20
C GLY A 182 -6.95 6.30 13.58
N VAL A 183 -6.60 5.02 13.67
CA VAL A 183 -6.24 4.39 14.93
C VAL A 183 -4.92 3.69 14.70
N MET A 184 -3.86 4.47 14.56
CA MET A 184 -2.52 3.92 14.49
C MET A 184 -1.78 4.28 15.77
N ASP A 185 -0.94 3.36 16.22
CA ASP A 185 -0.02 3.65 17.30
C ASP A 185 1.07 4.59 16.77
N THR A 186 0.98 5.83 17.21
CA THR A 186 1.96 6.87 16.90
C THR A 186 2.86 7.18 18.10
N THR A 187 2.81 6.36 19.16
CA THR A 187 3.71 6.54 20.29
C THR A 187 5.15 6.32 19.87
N GLY A 188 5.99 7.32 20.04
CA GLY A 188 7.35 7.32 19.54
C GLY A 188 7.46 7.72 18.07
N SER A 189 6.36 8.19 17.44
CA SER A 189 6.44 8.78 16.12
C SER A 189 7.23 10.06 16.22
N ASP A 190 8.41 10.06 15.62
CA ASP A 190 9.19 11.27 15.44
C ASP A 190 8.94 11.86 14.05
N THR A 191 9.00 13.17 13.99
CA THR A 191 9.03 13.91 12.72
C THR A 191 10.39 13.79 12.05
N ASP A 192 11.41 13.39 12.78
CA ASP A 192 12.74 13.16 12.27
C ASP A 192 12.88 11.74 11.71
N TYR A 193 13.84 11.56 10.81
CA TYR A 193 14.26 10.29 10.19
C TYR A 193 14.83 9.30 11.20
N ASP A 194 14.28 9.27 12.39
CA ASP A 194 14.67 8.31 13.38
C ASP A 194 14.11 6.94 13.03
N ASP A 195 14.91 5.90 13.19
CA ASP A 195 14.59 4.50 12.94
C ASP A 195 13.51 3.95 13.90
N THR A 196 12.69 4.80 14.51
CA THR A 196 11.61 4.32 15.36
C THR A 196 10.55 3.67 14.47
N GLU A 197 10.26 2.42 14.77
CA GLU A 197 9.30 1.57 14.06
C GLU A 197 7.92 2.21 13.90
N ASN A 198 7.61 3.23 14.69
CA ASN A 198 6.31 3.89 14.75
C ASN A 198 6.27 5.25 14.04
N SER A 199 7.37 5.71 13.46
CA SER A 199 7.38 7.00 12.77
C SER A 199 6.52 6.97 11.51
N LEU A 200 5.58 7.90 11.38
CA LEU A 200 4.75 8.07 10.20
C LEU A 200 5.46 8.89 9.10
N LEU A 201 6.62 9.46 9.37
CA LEU A 201 7.36 10.35 8.48
C LEU A 201 6.49 11.45 7.86
N GLY A 202 5.50 11.94 8.61
CA GLY A 202 4.57 12.98 8.18
C GLY A 202 3.37 12.48 7.36
N GLN A 203 3.18 11.17 7.19
CA GLN A 203 1.96 10.63 6.61
C GLN A 203 0.77 10.82 7.55
N SER A 204 -0.40 11.13 6.99
CA SER A 204 -1.64 11.15 7.76
C SER A 204 -2.03 9.76 8.26
N THR A 205 -2.81 9.69 9.34
CA THR A 205 -3.27 8.43 9.96
C THR A 205 -4.49 7.82 9.26
N GLN A 206 -4.66 8.04 7.96
CA GLN A 206 -5.79 7.52 7.18
C GLN A 206 -5.65 5.99 7.04
N PHE A 207 -6.26 5.25 7.95
CA PHE A 207 -6.30 3.80 7.92
C PHE A 207 -7.51 3.31 7.14
N LEU A 208 -7.31 2.31 6.29
CA LEU A 208 -8.36 1.71 5.48
C LEU A 208 -9.51 1.20 6.35
N TYR A 209 -10.68 1.73 6.12
CA TYR A 209 -11.90 1.35 6.80
C TYR A 209 -13.04 1.22 5.81
N THR A 210 -13.91 0.25 5.99
CA THR A 210 -15.14 0.14 5.22
C THR A 210 -16.36 0.36 6.09
N LYS A 211 -17.25 1.25 5.67
CA LYS A 211 -18.58 1.43 6.30
C LYS A 211 -19.49 0.24 6.11
N TYR A 212 -19.15 -0.62 5.17
CA TYR A 212 -20.00 -1.73 4.73
C TYR A 212 -19.61 -3.04 5.41
N SER A 213 -18.88 -2.98 6.54
CA SER A 213 -18.63 -4.14 7.39
C SER A 213 -19.82 -4.40 8.28
N GLN A 214 -20.19 -5.63 8.44
CA GLN A 214 -21.09 -6.28 9.41
C GLN A 214 -22.38 -5.57 9.90
N GLU A 215 -22.40 -4.25 10.07
CA GLU A 215 -23.59 -3.52 10.55
C GLU A 215 -24.60 -3.19 9.44
N ASN A 216 -24.19 -3.26 8.18
CA ASN A 216 -25.07 -3.21 7.01
C ASN A 216 -24.81 -4.43 6.13
N PRO A 217 -25.41 -5.57 6.45
CA PRO A 217 -25.30 -6.72 5.57
C PRO A 217 -25.83 -6.34 4.19
N TRP A 218 -24.99 -6.53 3.18
CA TRP A 218 -25.37 -6.36 1.78
C TRP A 218 -26.57 -7.21 1.48
N THR A 219 -27.73 -6.64 1.36
CA THR A 219 -28.81 -7.28 0.63
C THR A 219 -28.43 -7.18 -0.84
N LEU A 220 -27.79 -8.21 -1.34
CA LEU A 220 -27.61 -8.41 -2.78
C LEU A 220 -28.99 -8.52 -3.41
N THR A 221 -29.58 -7.40 -3.80
CA THR A 221 -30.72 -7.36 -4.71
C THR A 221 -30.18 -7.42 -6.14
N GLY A 222 -29.34 -8.41 -6.42
CA GLY A 222 -28.93 -8.77 -7.76
C GLY A 222 -29.70 -10.02 -8.22
N PRO A 223 -29.74 -10.31 -9.52
CA PRO A 223 -30.41 -11.52 -10.00
C PRO A 223 -29.77 -12.74 -9.35
N SER A 224 -30.59 -13.57 -8.76
CA SER A 224 -30.25 -14.76 -7.97
C SER A 224 -29.65 -15.93 -8.77
N ASN A 225 -28.91 -15.65 -9.85
CA ASN A 225 -28.33 -16.67 -10.73
C ASN A 225 -26.89 -16.33 -11.10
N ILE A 226 -25.99 -16.34 -10.13
CA ILE A 226 -24.59 -16.64 -10.45
C ILE A 226 -24.43 -18.14 -10.20
N SER A 227 -24.67 -18.93 -11.23
CA SER A 227 -24.24 -20.32 -11.29
C SER A 227 -22.71 -20.30 -11.47
N ILE A 228 -21.98 -20.59 -10.40
CA ILE A 228 -20.58 -20.95 -10.52
C ILE A 228 -20.60 -22.35 -11.12
N GLY A 229 -20.30 -22.45 -12.40
CA GLY A 229 -20.21 -23.71 -13.11
C GLY A 229 -19.23 -24.65 -12.40
N SER A 230 -19.69 -25.85 -12.19
CA SER A 230 -18.94 -27.02 -11.72
C SER A 230 -17.85 -27.42 -12.70
#